data_17b5b3368b939b210efa53efe1a796bf
#
_entry.id   17b5b3368b939b210efa53efe1a796bf
#
_cell.length_a   1.000
_cell.length_b   1.000
_cell.length_c   1.000
_cell.angle_alpha   90.00
_cell.angle_beta   90.00
_cell.angle_gamma   90.00
#
_symmetry.space_group_name_H-M   'P 1'
#
loop_
_entity.id
_entity.type
_entity.pdbx_description
1 polymer ?
#
loop_
_entity_poly.entity_id
_entity_poly.type
_entity_poly.pdbx_seq_one_letter_code
_entity_poly.pdbx_strand_id
1 'polypeptide(L)'
;MSLTLYFHPVSQPSRSVLAFLRLTGIPYETKVIDIMRGEFRGPEYAKINPAMTVPAIDDEGFILGESEAIVRYLMNSRKIGEEFYPSDPKVRAQVDKYFPFHHNTVRPQFSKCFMATYIDLLPPEYADYGLKKYQEDARNCLKQFEEFYLKDQKYIAGDVLTIADIFLLSELTLAAFHTDFSFKDYPKTKAYMERCLENKILKEVSDMTNELPKIAKELREEMKAQGSQCTDPSQ
;
A
#
# COMPACT_ATOMS: atom_id res chain seq x y z
N MET A 1 -2.15 -15.49 -22.34
CA MET A 1 -2.45 -15.49 -20.87
C MET A 1 -2.91 -14.10 -20.53
N SER A 2 -4.18 -13.92 -20.16
CA SER A 2 -4.74 -12.61 -19.83
C SER A 2 -4.84 -12.50 -18.31
N LEU A 3 -3.92 -11.75 -17.71
CA LEU A 3 -3.97 -11.38 -16.30
C LEU A 3 -4.59 -9.98 -16.17
N THR A 4 -5.67 -9.85 -15.43
CA THR A 4 -6.29 -8.56 -15.12
C THR A 4 -6.04 -8.23 -13.64
N LEU A 5 -5.51 -7.03 -13.38
CA LEU A 5 -5.36 -6.47 -12.03
C LEU A 5 -6.48 -5.46 -11.77
N TYR A 6 -7.35 -5.76 -10.81
CA TYR A 6 -8.31 -4.82 -10.24
C TYR A 6 -7.63 -4.05 -9.12
N PHE A 7 -7.48 -2.74 -9.26
CA PHE A 7 -6.67 -1.94 -8.35
C PHE A 7 -7.16 -0.51 -8.21
N HIS A 8 -6.59 0.20 -7.24
CA HIS A 8 -6.70 1.66 -7.17
C HIS A 8 -5.32 2.28 -6.88
N PRO A 9 -4.94 3.38 -7.56
CA PRO A 9 -3.61 4.00 -7.42
C PRO A 9 -3.26 4.43 -5.99
N VAL A 10 -4.24 4.87 -5.21
CA VAL A 10 -4.05 5.28 -3.81
C VAL A 10 -3.89 4.10 -2.86
N SER A 11 -4.42 2.91 -3.21
CA SER A 11 -4.33 1.73 -2.35
C SER A 11 -2.90 1.20 -2.27
N GLN A 12 -2.32 1.19 -1.06
CA GLN A 12 -0.97 0.68 -0.82
C GLN A 12 -0.80 -0.77 -1.30
N PRO A 13 -1.66 -1.75 -0.90
CA PRO A 13 -1.52 -3.13 -1.39
C PRO A 13 -1.71 -3.25 -2.90
N SER A 14 -2.53 -2.41 -3.52
CA SER A 14 -2.65 -2.37 -4.98
C SER A 14 -1.34 -1.93 -5.65
N ARG A 15 -0.68 -0.91 -5.10
CA ARG A 15 0.62 -0.45 -5.60
C ARG A 15 1.71 -1.51 -5.42
N SER A 16 1.68 -2.26 -4.31
CA SER A 16 2.64 -3.35 -4.11
C SER A 16 2.53 -4.43 -5.19
N VAL A 17 1.31 -4.85 -5.53
CA VAL A 17 1.09 -5.82 -6.63
C VAL A 17 1.47 -5.22 -7.98
N LEU A 18 1.09 -3.98 -8.25
CA LEU A 18 1.43 -3.29 -9.49
C LEU A 18 2.96 -3.14 -9.67
N ALA A 19 3.67 -2.76 -8.59
CA ALA A 19 5.12 -2.67 -8.60
C ALA A 19 5.76 -4.02 -8.90
N PHE A 20 5.29 -5.09 -8.27
CA PHE A 20 5.77 -6.44 -8.52
C PHE A 20 5.56 -6.87 -9.99
N LEU A 21 4.36 -6.64 -10.55
CA LEU A 21 4.07 -6.96 -11.96
C LEU A 21 5.01 -6.22 -12.92
N ARG A 22 5.25 -4.93 -12.66
CA ARG A 22 6.17 -4.12 -13.48
C ARG A 22 7.62 -4.55 -13.35
N LEU A 23 8.08 -4.86 -12.14
CA LEU A 23 9.45 -5.30 -11.87
C LEU A 23 9.76 -6.65 -12.53
N THR A 24 8.77 -7.55 -12.55
CA THR A 24 8.93 -8.90 -13.11
C THR A 24 8.59 -8.99 -14.60
N GLY A 25 8.02 -7.92 -15.18
CA GLY A 25 7.65 -7.90 -16.60
C GLY A 25 6.48 -8.83 -16.96
N ILE A 26 5.69 -9.30 -15.98
CA ILE A 26 4.49 -10.08 -16.26
C ILE A 26 3.52 -9.21 -17.06
N PRO A 27 3.02 -9.68 -18.24
CA PRO A 27 1.98 -8.97 -18.97
C PRO A 27 0.66 -8.94 -18.19
N TYR A 28 0.03 -7.79 -18.11
CA TYR A 28 -1.24 -7.61 -17.41
C TYR A 28 -2.05 -6.47 -18.02
N GLU A 29 -3.36 -6.51 -17.77
CA GLU A 29 -4.26 -5.37 -17.96
C GLU A 29 -4.69 -4.83 -16.60
N THR A 30 -5.16 -3.59 -16.55
CA THR A 30 -5.64 -2.98 -15.31
C THR A 30 -7.10 -2.58 -15.43
N LYS A 31 -7.84 -2.78 -14.34
CA LYS A 31 -9.16 -2.17 -14.11
C LYS A 31 -9.11 -1.38 -12.82
N VAL A 32 -9.32 -0.08 -12.93
CA VAL A 32 -9.39 0.81 -11.76
C VAL A 32 -10.74 0.62 -11.09
N ILE A 33 -10.72 0.38 -9.79
CA ILE A 33 -11.90 0.32 -8.92
C ILE A 33 -11.87 1.54 -8.01
N ASP A 34 -12.81 2.44 -8.16
CA ASP A 34 -12.83 3.68 -7.39
C ASP A 34 -13.19 3.44 -5.92
N ILE A 35 -12.12 3.28 -5.11
CA ILE A 35 -12.31 3.06 -3.67
C ILE A 35 -12.79 4.33 -2.95
N MET A 36 -12.49 5.49 -3.48
CA MET A 36 -12.86 6.76 -2.86
C MET A 36 -14.36 7.06 -3.04
N ARG A 37 -14.98 6.58 -4.13
CA ARG A 37 -16.43 6.65 -4.36
C ARG A 37 -17.15 5.36 -3.96
N GLY A 38 -16.47 4.41 -3.33
CA GLY A 38 -17.08 3.20 -2.79
C GLY A 38 -17.44 2.12 -3.81
N GLU A 39 -16.95 2.20 -5.06
CA GLU A 39 -17.23 1.21 -6.11
C GLU A 39 -16.92 -0.23 -5.66
N PHE A 40 -15.87 -0.42 -4.86
CA PHE A 40 -15.48 -1.72 -4.34
C PHE A 40 -16.56 -2.40 -3.46
N ARG A 41 -17.53 -1.64 -2.94
CA ARG A 41 -18.68 -2.14 -2.14
C ARG A 41 -19.91 -2.42 -3.01
N GLY A 42 -19.83 -2.12 -4.30
CA GLY A 42 -20.92 -2.32 -5.23
C GLY A 42 -21.11 -3.79 -5.63
N PRO A 43 -22.35 -4.19 -6.01
CA PRO A 43 -22.68 -5.58 -6.34
C PRO A 43 -21.88 -6.12 -7.53
N GLU A 44 -21.46 -5.27 -8.45
CA GLU A 44 -20.68 -5.70 -9.61
C GLU A 44 -19.26 -6.11 -9.21
N TYR A 45 -18.61 -5.35 -8.33
CA TYR A 45 -17.29 -5.73 -7.85
C TYR A 45 -17.34 -6.91 -6.86
N ALA A 46 -18.41 -7.02 -6.07
CA ALA A 46 -18.61 -8.16 -5.17
C ALA A 46 -18.70 -9.51 -5.91
N LYS A 47 -19.13 -9.54 -7.19
CA LYS A 47 -19.11 -10.73 -8.05
C LYS A 47 -17.67 -11.14 -8.40
N ILE A 48 -16.74 -10.17 -8.48
CA ILE A 48 -15.33 -10.40 -8.77
C ILE A 48 -14.60 -10.78 -7.48
N ASN A 49 -14.66 -9.91 -6.48
CA ASN A 49 -14.04 -10.17 -5.18
C ASN A 49 -15.08 -10.02 -4.04
N PRO A 50 -15.61 -11.13 -3.51
CA PRO A 50 -16.60 -11.11 -2.43
C PRO A 50 -16.08 -10.46 -1.14
N ALA A 51 -14.76 -10.38 -0.94
CA ALA A 51 -14.17 -9.66 0.19
C ALA A 51 -14.29 -8.14 0.03
N MET A 52 -14.69 -7.64 -1.15
CA MET A 52 -14.87 -6.21 -1.44
C MET A 52 -13.63 -5.38 -1.09
N THR A 53 -12.45 -5.88 -1.44
CA THR A 53 -11.16 -5.22 -1.23
C THR A 53 -10.37 -5.15 -2.53
N VAL A 54 -9.46 -4.17 -2.64
CA VAL A 54 -8.45 -4.11 -3.70
C VAL A 54 -7.06 -4.25 -3.11
N PRO A 55 -6.12 -4.92 -3.82
CA PRO A 55 -6.25 -5.49 -5.16
C PRO A 55 -6.95 -6.85 -5.21
N ALA A 56 -7.40 -7.20 -6.42
CA ALA A 56 -7.70 -8.56 -6.81
C ALA A 56 -7.12 -8.82 -8.21
N ILE A 57 -6.88 -10.07 -8.56
CA ILE A 57 -6.53 -10.46 -9.93
C ILE A 57 -7.55 -11.43 -10.50
N ASP A 58 -7.67 -11.41 -11.81
CA ASP A 58 -8.29 -12.46 -12.63
C ASP A 58 -7.21 -13.03 -13.55
N ASP A 59 -6.82 -14.26 -13.31
CA ASP A 59 -5.84 -14.98 -14.11
C ASP A 59 -6.56 -16.10 -14.88
N GLU A 60 -7.08 -15.76 -16.07
CA GLU A 60 -7.82 -16.68 -16.95
C GLU A 60 -9.03 -17.35 -16.23
N GLY A 61 -9.77 -16.59 -15.44
CA GLY A 61 -10.92 -17.04 -14.66
C GLY A 61 -10.59 -17.48 -13.23
N PHE A 62 -9.32 -17.56 -12.86
CA PHE A 62 -8.91 -17.75 -11.46
C PHE A 62 -8.84 -16.41 -10.74
N ILE A 63 -9.81 -16.15 -9.87
CA ILE A 63 -9.89 -14.92 -9.08
C ILE A 63 -9.13 -15.11 -7.77
N LEU A 64 -8.26 -14.14 -7.45
CA LEU A 64 -7.52 -14.13 -6.19
C LEU A 64 -7.46 -12.72 -5.62
N GLY A 65 -7.85 -12.57 -4.36
CA GLY A 65 -7.59 -11.40 -3.52
C GLY A 65 -6.33 -11.56 -2.67
N GLU A 66 -6.12 -10.63 -1.71
CA GLU A 66 -4.98 -10.57 -0.80
C GLU A 66 -3.64 -10.33 -1.51
N SER A 67 -3.12 -9.14 -1.39
CA SER A 67 -1.95 -8.68 -2.15
C SER A 67 -0.71 -9.56 -2.01
N GLU A 68 -0.43 -10.07 -0.79
CA GLU A 68 0.67 -10.99 -0.55
C GLU A 68 0.42 -12.35 -1.23
N ALA A 69 -0.80 -12.88 -1.13
CA ALA A 69 -1.17 -14.13 -1.78
C ALA A 69 -1.06 -14.02 -3.31
N ILE A 70 -1.49 -12.88 -3.88
CA ILE A 70 -1.37 -12.58 -5.31
C ILE A 70 0.10 -12.64 -5.75
N VAL A 71 0.98 -11.93 -5.06
CA VAL A 71 2.41 -11.89 -5.42
C VAL A 71 3.03 -13.30 -5.31
N ARG A 72 2.77 -14.03 -4.23
CA ARG A 72 3.25 -15.40 -4.05
C ARG A 72 2.71 -16.37 -5.11
N TYR A 73 1.43 -16.24 -5.46
CA TYR A 73 0.81 -17.03 -6.54
C TYR A 73 1.51 -16.76 -7.88
N LEU A 74 1.71 -15.50 -8.24
CA LEU A 74 2.35 -15.13 -9.51
C LEU A 74 3.79 -15.63 -9.59
N MET A 75 4.56 -15.52 -8.51
CA MET A 75 5.92 -16.08 -8.46
C MET A 75 5.92 -17.59 -8.69
N ASN A 76 5.05 -18.32 -8.01
CA ASN A 76 4.99 -19.76 -8.09
C ASN A 76 4.46 -20.25 -9.45
N SER A 77 3.39 -19.66 -9.96
CA SER A 77 2.73 -20.06 -11.21
C SER A 77 3.56 -19.70 -12.45
N ARG A 78 4.32 -18.60 -12.40
CA ARG A 78 5.15 -18.11 -13.51
C ARG A 78 6.63 -18.51 -13.36
N LYS A 79 7.03 -19.05 -12.20
CA LYS A 79 8.43 -19.41 -11.85
C LYS A 79 9.39 -18.25 -12.06
N ILE A 80 9.02 -17.07 -11.54
CA ILE A 80 9.75 -15.81 -11.67
C ILE A 80 9.85 -15.12 -10.30
N GLY A 81 10.65 -14.05 -10.23
CA GLY A 81 10.75 -13.21 -9.03
C GLY A 81 11.64 -13.81 -7.95
N GLU A 82 12.53 -14.77 -8.31
CA GLU A 82 13.53 -15.33 -7.39
C GLU A 82 14.40 -14.22 -6.77
N GLU A 83 14.68 -13.17 -7.51
CA GLU A 83 15.42 -11.99 -7.06
C GLU A 83 14.67 -11.20 -5.97
N PHE A 84 13.33 -11.27 -5.93
CA PHE A 84 12.51 -10.56 -4.95
C PHE A 84 12.00 -11.44 -3.80
N TYR A 85 12.09 -12.76 -3.97
CA TYR A 85 11.74 -13.74 -2.94
C TYR A 85 12.64 -14.97 -3.04
N PRO A 86 13.90 -14.83 -2.62
CA PRO A 86 14.94 -15.84 -2.82
C PRO A 86 14.59 -17.21 -2.26
N SER A 87 15.08 -18.26 -2.90
CA SER A 87 14.94 -19.65 -2.44
C SER A 87 15.87 -19.97 -1.26
N ASP A 88 16.90 -19.16 -1.01
CA ASP A 88 17.71 -19.30 0.20
C ASP A 88 16.83 -19.23 1.45
N PRO A 89 16.81 -20.29 2.29
CA PRO A 89 15.85 -20.38 3.37
C PRO A 89 16.08 -19.32 4.47
N LYS A 90 17.27 -18.79 4.62
CA LYS A 90 17.58 -17.77 5.62
C LYS A 90 17.08 -16.40 5.18
N VAL A 91 17.33 -16.05 3.92
CA VAL A 91 16.82 -14.79 3.33
C VAL A 91 15.29 -14.82 3.27
N ARG A 92 14.72 -15.93 2.79
CA ARG A 92 13.26 -16.13 2.72
C ARG A 92 12.60 -16.00 4.09
N ALA A 93 13.20 -16.59 5.14
CA ALA A 93 12.70 -16.47 6.50
C ALA A 93 12.68 -15.01 7.02
N GLN A 94 13.64 -14.17 6.60
CA GLN A 94 13.59 -12.75 6.95
C GLN A 94 12.47 -12.00 6.24
N VAL A 95 12.21 -12.32 4.97
CA VAL A 95 11.05 -11.80 4.23
C VAL A 95 9.75 -12.23 4.90
N ASP A 96 9.60 -13.52 5.19
CA ASP A 96 8.40 -14.09 5.81
C ASP A 96 8.17 -13.56 7.23
N LYS A 97 9.24 -13.32 8.00
CA LYS A 97 9.17 -12.67 9.32
C LYS A 97 8.60 -11.26 9.24
N TYR A 98 8.85 -10.53 8.14
CA TYR A 98 8.38 -9.16 7.99
C TYR A 98 6.85 -9.09 7.79
N PHE A 99 6.23 -10.01 7.06
CA PHE A 99 4.81 -9.93 6.71
C PHE A 99 3.85 -9.92 7.92
N PRO A 100 4.00 -10.76 8.96
CA PRO A 100 3.19 -10.62 10.17
C PRO A 100 3.34 -9.25 10.83
N PHE A 101 4.53 -8.68 10.87
CA PHE A 101 4.76 -7.32 11.36
C PHE A 101 4.08 -6.28 10.45
N HIS A 102 4.20 -6.44 9.13
CA HIS A 102 3.52 -5.59 8.17
C HIS A 102 2.00 -5.56 8.40
N HIS A 103 1.37 -6.73 8.45
CA HIS A 103 -0.10 -6.82 8.54
C HIS A 103 -0.64 -6.41 9.91
N ASN A 104 0.07 -6.72 11.01
CA ASN A 104 -0.44 -6.45 12.34
C ASN A 104 0.02 -5.11 12.93
N THR A 105 1.08 -4.52 12.41
CA THR A 105 1.67 -3.29 12.97
C THR A 105 1.77 -2.18 11.93
N VAL A 106 2.51 -2.37 10.85
CA VAL A 106 2.76 -1.32 9.85
C VAL A 106 1.45 -0.86 9.20
N ARG A 107 0.80 -1.77 8.50
CA ARG A 107 -0.41 -1.51 7.73
C ARG A 107 -1.53 -0.84 8.54
N PRO A 108 -1.92 -1.35 9.74
CA PRO A 108 -2.98 -0.72 10.52
C PRO A 108 -2.65 0.71 10.93
N GLN A 109 -1.41 1.01 11.34
CA GLN A 109 -1.06 2.35 11.82
C GLN A 109 -1.06 3.36 10.66
N PHE A 110 -0.44 3.03 9.53
CA PHE A 110 -0.41 3.94 8.38
C PHE A 110 -1.79 4.10 7.73
N SER A 111 -2.60 3.04 7.65
CA SER A 111 -3.98 3.14 7.16
C SER A 111 -4.84 4.02 8.05
N LYS A 112 -4.72 3.92 9.37
CA LYS A 112 -5.45 4.78 10.32
C LYS A 112 -5.04 6.24 10.19
N CYS A 113 -3.76 6.53 10.04
CA CYS A 113 -3.29 7.89 9.76
C CYS A 113 -3.91 8.45 8.47
N PHE A 114 -3.92 7.66 7.40
CA PHE A 114 -4.56 8.03 6.15
C PHE A 114 -6.06 8.30 6.34
N MET A 115 -6.78 7.36 6.95
CA MET A 115 -8.22 7.49 7.19
C MET A 115 -8.54 8.72 8.05
N ALA A 116 -7.75 8.98 9.11
CA ALA A 116 -7.96 10.15 9.95
C ALA A 116 -7.68 11.49 9.24
N THR A 117 -6.79 11.50 8.24
CA THR A 117 -6.48 12.70 7.44
C THR A 117 -7.62 13.02 6.46
N TYR A 118 -8.33 12.01 5.98
CA TYR A 118 -9.43 12.14 5.01
C TYR A 118 -10.77 11.75 5.62
N ILE A 119 -10.92 11.97 6.94
CA ILE A 119 -12.13 11.57 7.69
C ILE A 119 -13.40 12.19 7.14
N ASP A 120 -13.30 13.40 6.61
CA ASP A 120 -14.41 14.13 5.97
C ASP A 120 -14.91 13.49 4.67
N LEU A 121 -14.10 12.60 4.06
CA LEU A 121 -14.42 11.85 2.84
C LEU A 121 -14.82 10.40 3.12
N LEU A 122 -14.81 9.98 4.40
CA LEU A 122 -15.10 8.62 4.81
C LEU A 122 -16.51 8.51 5.39
N PRO A 123 -17.12 7.31 5.38
CA PRO A 123 -18.37 7.07 6.06
C PRO A 123 -18.31 7.43 7.55
N PRO A 124 -19.43 7.87 8.17
CA PRO A 124 -19.46 8.34 9.56
C PRO A 124 -18.95 7.34 10.60
N GLU A 125 -18.98 6.04 10.32
CA GLU A 125 -18.45 4.99 11.18
C GLU A 125 -16.93 5.09 11.43
N TYR A 126 -16.21 5.93 10.69
CA TYR A 126 -14.77 6.18 10.86
C TYR A 126 -14.47 7.45 11.69
N ALA A 127 -15.48 8.15 12.19
CA ALA A 127 -15.32 9.45 12.86
C ALA A 127 -14.54 9.42 14.19
N ASP A 128 -14.42 8.26 14.85
CA ASP A 128 -13.74 8.11 16.16
C ASP A 128 -12.20 8.01 16.06
N TYR A 129 -11.64 8.19 14.88
CA TYR A 129 -10.19 8.08 14.69
C TYR A 129 -9.46 9.35 15.17
N GLY A 130 -8.70 9.23 16.24
CA GLY A 130 -7.85 10.30 16.76
C GLY A 130 -6.53 10.42 16.01
N LEU A 131 -6.40 11.40 15.08
CA LEU A 131 -5.22 11.56 14.23
C LEU A 131 -3.90 11.61 15.03
N LYS A 132 -3.85 12.38 16.13
CA LYS A 132 -2.64 12.49 16.97
C LYS A 132 -2.17 11.15 17.51
N LYS A 133 -3.11 10.33 17.99
CA LYS A 133 -2.81 8.99 18.50
C LYS A 133 -2.24 8.09 17.40
N TYR A 134 -2.85 8.08 16.22
CA TYR A 134 -2.39 7.25 15.11
C TYR A 134 -1.04 7.69 14.56
N GLN A 135 -0.75 9.00 14.57
CA GLN A 135 0.58 9.51 14.25
C GLN A 135 1.63 9.06 15.26
N GLU A 136 1.29 9.01 16.56
CA GLU A 136 2.20 8.48 17.59
C GLU A 136 2.46 6.99 17.39
N ASP A 137 1.41 6.21 17.16
CA ASP A 137 1.51 4.77 16.91
C ASP A 137 2.35 4.49 15.64
N ALA A 138 2.17 5.27 14.57
CA ALA A 138 2.99 5.19 13.37
C ALA A 138 4.47 5.56 13.63
N ARG A 139 4.74 6.56 14.48
CA ARG A 139 6.10 6.90 14.90
C ARG A 139 6.76 5.76 15.69
N ASN A 140 6.02 5.12 16.59
CA ASN A 140 6.50 3.95 17.32
C ASN A 140 6.78 2.77 16.39
N CYS A 141 5.94 2.57 15.38
CA CYS A 141 6.16 1.57 14.33
C CYS A 141 7.47 1.83 13.57
N LEU A 142 7.78 3.09 13.20
CA LEU A 142 9.04 3.43 12.53
C LEU A 142 10.27 3.20 13.40
N LYS A 143 10.19 3.49 14.70
CA LYS A 143 11.28 3.15 15.64
C LYS A 143 11.55 1.65 15.64
N GLN A 144 10.50 0.82 15.78
CA GLN A 144 10.61 -0.63 15.73
C GLN A 144 11.19 -1.10 14.39
N PHE A 145 10.78 -0.48 13.29
CA PHE A 145 11.30 -0.80 11.97
C PHE A 145 12.81 -0.53 11.88
N GLU A 146 13.29 0.63 12.32
CA GLU A 146 14.71 0.97 12.32
C GLU A 146 15.55 0.06 13.26
N GLU A 147 14.99 -0.30 14.42
CA GLU A 147 15.68 -1.11 15.42
C GLU A 147 15.72 -2.61 15.08
N PHE A 148 14.62 -3.17 14.58
CA PHE A 148 14.48 -4.63 14.43
C PHE A 148 14.63 -5.13 13.01
N TYR A 149 14.31 -4.29 12.00
CA TYR A 149 14.33 -4.70 10.60
C TYR A 149 15.47 -4.09 9.80
N LEU A 150 15.62 -2.77 9.81
CA LEU A 150 16.74 -2.14 9.10
C LEU A 150 18.07 -2.37 9.79
N LYS A 151 18.16 -2.09 11.10
CA LYS A 151 19.45 -2.12 11.80
C LYS A 151 20.54 -1.40 10.98
N ASP A 152 21.51 -2.17 10.49
CA ASP A 152 22.58 -1.71 9.60
C ASP A 152 22.49 -2.32 8.19
N GLN A 153 21.33 -2.90 7.84
CA GLN A 153 21.06 -3.52 6.54
C GLN A 153 20.56 -2.49 5.53
N LYS A 154 20.76 -2.78 4.24
CA LYS A 154 20.25 -1.94 3.16
C LYS A 154 18.74 -2.09 2.98
N TYR A 155 18.25 -3.32 3.13
CA TYR A 155 16.84 -3.71 2.93
C TYR A 155 16.39 -4.62 4.06
N ILE A 156 15.08 -4.94 4.10
CA ILE A 156 14.45 -5.71 5.19
C ILE A 156 15.08 -7.10 5.38
N ALA A 157 15.45 -7.76 4.27
CA ALA A 157 16.02 -9.10 4.31
C ALA A 157 17.54 -9.14 4.07
N GLY A 158 18.24 -8.02 4.17
CA GLY A 158 19.69 -7.92 4.00
C GLY A 158 20.10 -6.89 2.93
N ASP A 159 20.91 -7.33 1.97
CA ASP A 159 21.49 -6.44 0.94
C ASP A 159 20.73 -6.43 -0.39
N VAL A 160 19.66 -7.19 -0.51
CA VAL A 160 18.85 -7.33 -1.73
C VAL A 160 17.42 -6.84 -1.49
N LEU A 161 16.89 -6.12 -2.48
CA LEU A 161 15.50 -5.67 -2.48
C LEU A 161 14.58 -6.88 -2.66
N THR A 162 13.58 -7.00 -1.78
CA THR A 162 12.63 -8.11 -1.76
C THR A 162 11.18 -7.64 -1.83
N ILE A 163 10.23 -8.57 -1.91
CA ILE A 163 8.80 -8.24 -1.82
C ILE A 163 8.46 -7.52 -0.51
N ALA A 164 9.16 -7.81 0.59
CA ALA A 164 8.98 -7.11 1.86
C ALA A 164 9.21 -5.60 1.71
N ASP A 165 10.23 -5.21 0.95
CA ASP A 165 10.58 -3.81 0.69
C ASP A 165 9.55 -3.12 -0.21
N ILE A 166 9.04 -3.83 -1.23
CA ILE A 166 7.99 -3.33 -2.12
C ILE A 166 6.73 -2.98 -1.32
N PHE A 167 6.34 -3.86 -0.39
CA PHE A 167 5.16 -3.64 0.46
C PHE A 167 5.36 -2.49 1.44
N LEU A 168 6.51 -2.43 2.13
CA LEU A 168 6.79 -1.33 3.06
C LEU A 168 6.86 0.02 2.34
N LEU A 169 7.53 0.10 1.20
CA LEU A 169 7.65 1.34 0.44
C LEU A 169 6.27 1.90 0.07
N SER A 170 5.32 1.03 -0.28
CA SER A 170 3.95 1.44 -0.60
C SER A 170 3.24 2.09 0.60
N GLU A 171 3.51 1.65 1.82
CA GLU A 171 2.99 2.28 3.04
C GLU A 171 3.69 3.61 3.32
N LEU A 172 5.03 3.63 3.30
CA LEU A 172 5.83 4.81 3.63
C LEU A 172 5.57 5.98 2.67
N THR A 173 5.41 5.69 1.38
CA THR A 173 5.15 6.73 0.37
C THR A 173 3.74 7.32 0.50
N LEU A 174 2.76 6.58 1.00
CA LEU A 174 1.46 7.15 1.34
C LEU A 174 1.55 7.99 2.61
N ALA A 175 2.23 7.50 3.65
CA ALA A 175 2.40 8.21 4.92
C ALA A 175 3.09 9.57 4.73
N ALA A 176 4.12 9.65 3.88
CA ALA A 176 4.85 10.89 3.58
C ALA A 176 3.94 12.00 3.01
N PHE A 177 2.82 11.64 2.39
CA PHE A 177 1.91 12.57 1.72
C PHE A 177 0.82 13.15 2.64
N HIS A 178 0.39 12.40 3.66
CA HIS A 178 -0.89 12.66 4.33
C HIS A 178 -0.78 12.97 5.80
N THR A 179 0.41 12.90 6.31
CA THR A 179 0.70 13.32 7.67
C THR A 179 1.83 14.34 7.57
N ASP A 180 1.89 15.33 8.46
CA ASP A 180 3.09 16.12 8.72
C ASP A 180 4.22 15.22 9.23
N PHE A 181 4.31 14.02 8.65
CA PHE A 181 5.22 12.97 9.01
C PHE A 181 6.59 13.32 8.47
N SER A 182 7.34 14.03 9.28
CA SER A 182 8.73 14.30 8.97
C SER A 182 9.56 13.05 9.30
N PHE A 183 10.14 12.43 8.27
CA PHE A 183 11.15 11.37 8.46
C PHE A 183 12.49 11.91 8.99
N LYS A 184 12.57 13.19 9.43
CA LYS A 184 13.80 13.77 10.01
C LYS A 184 14.29 13.00 11.21
N ASP A 185 13.37 12.49 12.03
CA ASP A 185 13.67 11.73 13.24
C ASP A 185 13.93 10.23 12.97
N TYR A 186 13.84 9.82 11.69
CA TYR A 186 14.01 8.43 11.24
C TYR A 186 15.00 8.37 10.07
N PRO A 187 16.29 8.66 10.33
CA PRO A 187 17.29 8.80 9.26
C PRO A 187 17.54 7.50 8.50
N LYS A 188 17.44 6.33 9.15
CA LYS A 188 17.60 5.05 8.48
C LYS A 188 16.41 4.77 7.55
N THR A 189 15.18 5.05 7.99
CA THR A 189 13.97 4.92 7.16
C THR A 189 14.03 5.86 5.96
N LYS A 190 14.46 7.10 6.17
CA LYS A 190 14.63 8.07 5.07
C LYS A 190 15.62 7.57 4.03
N ALA A 191 16.81 7.17 4.45
CA ALA A 191 17.85 6.64 3.55
C ALA A 191 17.40 5.34 2.85
N TYR A 192 16.62 4.50 3.53
CA TYR A 192 16.01 3.31 2.97
C TYR A 192 15.01 3.66 1.84
N MET A 193 14.10 4.62 2.10
CA MET A 193 13.14 5.07 1.09
C MET A 193 13.85 5.65 -0.14
N GLU A 194 14.83 6.54 0.08
CA GLU A 194 15.62 7.14 -1.00
C GLU A 194 16.26 6.06 -1.88
N ARG A 195 16.88 5.04 -1.27
CA ARG A 195 17.46 3.90 -1.97
C ARG A 195 16.44 3.10 -2.77
N CYS A 196 15.28 2.79 -2.19
CA CYS A 196 14.20 2.09 -2.90
C CYS A 196 13.72 2.90 -4.11
N LEU A 197 13.62 4.23 -3.98
CA LEU A 197 13.16 5.13 -5.02
C LEU A 197 14.21 5.43 -6.11
N GLU A 198 15.45 4.96 -5.98
CA GLU A 198 16.41 4.90 -7.09
C GLU A 198 15.94 3.96 -8.20
N ASN A 199 15.15 2.94 -7.85
CA ASN A 199 14.49 2.09 -8.83
C ASN A 199 13.34 2.86 -9.50
N LYS A 200 13.47 3.07 -10.82
CA LYS A 200 12.52 3.86 -11.61
C LYS A 200 11.08 3.34 -11.50
N ILE A 201 10.88 2.01 -11.51
CA ILE A 201 9.55 1.41 -11.43
C ILE A 201 8.92 1.68 -10.06
N LEU A 202 9.68 1.48 -8.98
CA LEU A 202 9.20 1.76 -7.62
C LEU A 202 8.86 3.24 -7.44
N LYS A 203 9.68 4.13 -8.02
CA LYS A 203 9.39 5.57 -8.00
C LYS A 203 8.09 5.91 -8.75
N GLU A 204 7.93 5.43 -9.99
CA GLU A 204 6.73 5.67 -10.79
C GLU A 204 5.46 5.19 -10.09
N VAL A 205 5.50 4.01 -9.47
CA VAL A 205 4.35 3.47 -8.72
C VAL A 205 4.09 4.27 -7.44
N SER A 206 5.13 4.73 -6.77
CA SER A 206 5.01 5.60 -5.59
C SER A 206 4.41 6.96 -5.94
N ASP A 207 4.82 7.54 -7.06
CA ASP A 207 4.36 8.85 -7.55
C ASP A 207 2.85 8.86 -7.89
N MET A 208 2.19 7.71 -8.03
CA MET A 208 0.73 7.62 -8.20
C MET A 208 -0.05 8.24 -7.03
N THR A 209 0.56 8.33 -5.85
CA THR A 209 -0.06 9.00 -4.71
C THR A 209 -0.13 10.53 -4.85
N ASN A 210 0.63 11.11 -5.77
CA ASN A 210 0.65 12.55 -6.03
C ASN A 210 -0.71 13.09 -6.51
N GLU A 211 -1.55 12.22 -7.09
CA GLU A 211 -2.90 12.59 -7.53
C GLU A 211 -3.92 12.70 -6.38
N LEU A 212 -3.59 12.19 -5.20
CA LEU A 212 -4.57 12.12 -4.11
C LEU A 212 -5.08 13.48 -3.62
N PRO A 213 -4.28 14.55 -3.49
CA PRO A 213 -4.80 15.87 -3.13
C PRO A 213 -5.84 16.39 -4.12
N LYS A 214 -5.64 16.11 -5.41
CA LYS A 214 -6.58 16.49 -6.47
C LYS A 214 -7.88 15.69 -6.35
N ILE A 215 -7.78 14.36 -6.21
CA ILE A 215 -8.93 13.46 -6.02
C ILE A 215 -9.73 13.88 -4.79
N ALA A 216 -9.07 14.16 -3.67
CA ALA A 216 -9.72 14.59 -2.43
C ALA A 216 -10.46 15.93 -2.60
N LYS A 217 -9.87 16.87 -3.33
CA LYS A 217 -10.51 18.15 -3.64
C LYS A 217 -11.77 17.95 -4.48
N GLU A 218 -11.69 17.17 -5.55
CA GLU A 218 -12.82 16.87 -6.43
C GLU A 218 -13.99 16.22 -5.66
N LEU A 219 -13.67 15.24 -4.80
CA LEU A 219 -14.68 14.59 -3.95
C LEU A 219 -15.36 15.56 -2.99
N ARG A 220 -14.62 16.47 -2.35
CA ARG A 220 -15.20 17.50 -1.49
C ARG A 220 -16.15 18.44 -2.25
N GLU A 221 -15.79 18.79 -3.47
CA GLU A 221 -16.65 19.62 -4.35
C GLU A 221 -17.93 18.86 -4.73
N GLU A 222 -17.83 17.59 -5.09
CA GLU A 222 -18.99 16.72 -5.37
C GLU A 222 -19.91 16.57 -4.16
N MET A 223 -19.37 16.30 -2.97
CA MET A 223 -20.13 16.19 -1.72
C MET A 223 -20.86 17.49 -1.38
N LYS A 224 -20.22 18.64 -1.53
CA LYS A 224 -20.86 19.97 -1.33
C LYS A 224 -22.00 20.19 -2.33
N ALA A 225 -21.83 19.82 -3.59
CA ALA A 225 -22.85 19.96 -4.61
C ALA A 225 -24.08 19.06 -4.34
N GLN A 226 -23.90 17.93 -3.66
CA GLN A 226 -24.97 17.01 -3.24
C GLN A 226 -25.63 17.39 -1.91
N GLY A 227 -25.26 18.52 -1.28
CA GLY A 227 -25.82 18.99 -0.02
C GLY A 227 -25.33 18.25 1.23
N SER A 228 -24.30 17.42 1.11
CA SER A 228 -23.67 16.73 2.24
C SER A 228 -22.81 17.71 3.04
N GLN A 229 -22.97 17.75 4.37
CA GLN A 229 -22.12 18.58 5.23
C GLN A 229 -20.70 17.97 5.29
N CYS A 230 -19.75 18.63 4.62
CA CYS A 230 -18.33 18.38 4.84
C CYS A 230 -17.93 19.15 6.12
N THR A 231 -17.51 18.45 7.17
CA THR A 231 -16.84 19.09 8.30
C THR A 231 -15.42 19.42 7.87
N ASP A 232 -15.06 20.71 7.92
CA ASP A 232 -13.68 21.15 7.61
C ASP A 232 -12.75 20.66 8.75
N PRO A 233 -11.77 19.79 8.48
CA PRO A 233 -10.87 19.28 9.51
C PRO A 233 -9.88 20.33 10.05
N SER A 234 -9.91 21.56 9.52
CA SER A 234 -9.09 22.69 9.99
C SER A 234 -9.78 23.56 11.06
N GLN A 235 -11.06 23.28 11.40
CA GLN A 235 -11.80 23.87 12.50
C GLN A 235 -11.85 22.92 13.69
#